data_8d563dd1fc391698fe6c0b4071ec3a32
#
_entry.id   8d563dd1fc391698fe6c0b4071ec3a32
#
_cell.length_a   1.000
_cell.length_b   1.000
_cell.length_c   1.000
_cell.angle_alpha   90.00
_cell.angle_beta   90.00
_cell.angle_gamma   90.00
#
_symmetry.space_group_name_H-M   'P 1'
#
loop_
_entity.id
_entity.type
_entity.pdbx_description
1 polymer ?
#
loop_
_entity_poly.entity_id
_entity_poly.type
_entity_poly.pdbx_seq_one_letter_code
_entity_poly.pdbx_strand_id
1 'polypeptide(L)'
;DAQADDAKGREAALRELRIYIENSIPITLTDEMRGYFESEYPAYISYWGRVEGDEIVLLHEDDERILIPPDWINIGLRRLAAQGYHALGALLEGDYDAPSLDVLFQEALFGEVRYA
;
A
#
# COMPACT_ATOMS: atom_id res chain seq x y z
N ASP A 1 -23.97 19.06 18.91
CA ASP A 1 -23.00 18.42 19.80
C ASP A 1 -21.59 18.60 19.25
N ALA A 2 -20.74 19.22 20.05
CA ALA A 2 -19.36 19.55 19.65
C ALA A 2 -18.53 18.30 19.30
N GLN A 3 -18.75 17.17 19.97
CA GLN A 3 -18.03 15.94 19.68
C GLN A 3 -18.44 15.32 18.35
N ALA A 4 -19.71 15.39 18.01
CA ALA A 4 -20.18 14.90 16.70
C ALA A 4 -19.65 15.76 15.57
N ASP A 5 -19.59 17.07 15.77
CA ASP A 5 -19.03 18.00 14.79
C ASP A 5 -17.52 17.78 14.59
N ASP A 6 -16.79 17.53 15.67
CA ASP A 6 -15.35 17.21 15.60
C ASP A 6 -15.10 15.90 14.86
N ALA A 7 -15.92 14.87 15.11
CA ALA A 7 -15.80 13.59 14.41
C ALA A 7 -16.08 13.74 12.92
N LYS A 8 -17.13 14.49 12.56
CA LYS A 8 -17.46 14.78 11.16
C LYS A 8 -16.36 15.60 10.49
N GLY A 9 -15.78 16.56 11.20
CA GLY A 9 -14.68 17.37 10.72
C GLY A 9 -13.45 16.52 10.42
N ARG A 10 -13.13 15.54 11.27
CA ARG A 10 -12.01 14.63 11.03
C ARG A 10 -12.25 13.74 9.83
N GLU A 11 -13.45 13.18 9.69
CA GLU A 11 -13.80 12.36 8.54
C GLU A 11 -13.71 13.16 7.24
N ALA A 12 -14.21 14.38 7.23
CA ALA A 12 -14.12 15.26 6.08
C ALA A 12 -12.67 15.58 5.75
N ALA A 13 -11.85 15.91 6.75
CA ALA A 13 -10.44 16.21 6.57
C ALA A 13 -9.67 14.99 6.03
N LEU A 14 -9.93 13.79 6.53
CA LEU A 14 -9.32 12.56 6.04
C LEU A 14 -9.74 12.27 4.61
N ARG A 15 -11.02 12.50 4.28
CA ARG A 15 -11.53 12.32 2.92
C ARG A 15 -10.90 13.30 1.95
N GLU A 16 -10.78 14.56 2.33
CA GLU A 16 -10.12 15.59 1.53
C GLU A 16 -8.64 15.25 1.34
N LEU A 17 -7.98 14.78 2.38
CA LEU A 17 -6.59 14.35 2.30
C LEU A 17 -6.43 13.18 1.33
N ARG A 18 -7.34 12.20 1.37
CA ARG A 18 -7.33 11.10 0.41
C ARG A 18 -7.50 11.58 -1.02
N ILE A 19 -8.46 12.48 -1.26
CA ILE A 19 -8.69 13.07 -2.58
C ILE A 19 -7.47 13.87 -3.03
N TYR A 20 -6.89 14.64 -2.13
CA TYR A 20 -5.67 15.38 -2.39
C TYR A 20 -4.53 14.44 -2.78
N ILE A 21 -4.36 13.35 -2.05
CA ILE A 21 -3.37 12.33 -2.31
C ILE A 21 -3.63 11.65 -3.66
N GLU A 22 -4.89 11.33 -3.98
CA GLU A 22 -5.25 10.72 -5.26
C GLU A 22 -5.00 11.63 -6.46
N ASN A 23 -5.21 12.93 -6.30
CA ASN A 23 -5.21 13.89 -7.40
C ASN A 23 -3.97 14.78 -7.47
N SER A 24 -3.36 15.10 -6.33
CA SER A 24 -2.25 16.04 -6.27
C SER A 24 -0.94 15.45 -5.86
N ILE A 25 -0.96 14.28 -5.28
CA ILE A 25 0.21 13.53 -5.39
C ILE A 25 0.07 12.81 -6.72
N PRO A 26 0.63 13.37 -7.72
CA PRO A 26 1.59 12.55 -8.32
C PRO A 26 2.61 12.31 -7.21
N ILE A 27 2.41 11.33 -6.39
CA ILE A 27 3.53 10.57 -5.94
C ILE A 27 4.10 10.19 -7.27
N THR A 28 5.00 11.00 -7.74
CA THR A 28 5.61 10.78 -9.03
C THR A 28 6.54 9.62 -8.85
N LEU A 29 5.89 8.47 -8.77
CA LEU A 29 6.60 7.26 -9.04
C LEU A 29 7.07 7.42 -10.46
N THR A 30 8.35 7.71 -10.59
CA THR A 30 8.99 7.64 -11.89
C THR A 30 8.76 6.24 -12.42
N ASP A 31 8.76 6.08 -13.73
CA ASP A 31 8.63 4.75 -14.34
C ASP A 31 9.70 3.79 -13.81
N GLU A 32 10.87 4.31 -13.48
CA GLU A 32 11.96 3.55 -12.87
C GLU A 32 11.58 2.99 -11.49
N MET A 33 10.99 3.81 -10.62
CA MET A 33 10.54 3.39 -9.30
C MET A 33 9.43 2.36 -9.40
N ARG A 34 8.48 2.59 -10.29
CA ARG A 34 7.37 1.67 -10.52
C ARG A 34 7.90 0.33 -11.03
N GLY A 35 8.81 0.33 -11.97
CA GLY A 35 9.45 -0.87 -12.49
C GLY A 35 10.20 -1.64 -11.41
N TYR A 36 10.91 -0.93 -10.52
CA TYR A 36 11.60 -1.55 -9.38
C TYR A 36 10.60 -2.25 -8.46
N PHE A 37 9.51 -1.57 -8.08
CA PHE A 37 8.50 -2.16 -7.21
C PHE A 37 7.88 -3.41 -7.83
N GLU A 38 7.51 -3.34 -9.10
CA GLU A 38 6.88 -4.45 -9.82
C GLU A 38 7.80 -5.67 -9.96
N SER A 39 9.10 -5.44 -10.09
CA SER A 39 10.06 -6.54 -10.26
C SER A 39 10.53 -7.14 -8.94
N GLU A 40 10.58 -6.35 -7.87
CA GLU A 40 11.22 -6.76 -6.62
C GLU A 40 10.25 -7.21 -5.52
N TYR A 41 8.98 -6.83 -5.58
CA TYR A 41 8.05 -7.16 -4.49
C TYR A 41 7.95 -8.67 -4.21
N PRO A 42 8.02 -9.59 -5.21
CA PRO A 42 7.91 -11.02 -4.90
C PRO A 42 8.98 -11.52 -3.95
N ALA A 43 10.19 -10.98 -4.02
CA ALA A 43 11.28 -11.36 -3.13
C ALA A 43 11.02 -10.90 -1.70
N TYR A 44 10.47 -9.70 -1.52
CA TYR A 44 10.25 -9.13 -0.20
C TYR A 44 9.09 -9.76 0.57
N ILE A 45 8.11 -10.32 -0.14
CA ILE A 45 6.95 -10.97 0.47
C ILE A 45 7.10 -12.49 0.57
N SER A 46 8.26 -13.05 0.16
CA SER A 46 8.44 -14.50 0.00
C SER A 46 8.23 -15.31 1.27
N TYR A 47 8.30 -14.70 2.45
CA TYR A 47 8.07 -15.40 3.72
C TYR A 47 6.58 -15.68 3.98
N TRP A 48 5.66 -15.00 3.31
CA TRP A 48 4.22 -15.22 3.49
C TRP A 48 3.45 -15.49 2.20
N GLY A 49 4.03 -15.20 1.03
CA GLY A 49 3.34 -15.34 -0.23
C GLY A 49 4.23 -15.75 -1.39
N ARG A 50 3.63 -16.45 -2.35
CA ARG A 50 4.28 -16.83 -3.61
C ARG A 50 3.48 -16.27 -4.77
N VAL A 51 4.12 -15.48 -5.63
CA VAL A 51 3.47 -14.90 -6.81
C VAL A 51 3.42 -15.94 -7.93
N GLU A 52 2.22 -16.18 -8.45
CA GLU A 52 2.00 -17.05 -9.60
C GLU A 52 1.13 -16.30 -10.62
N GLY A 53 1.75 -15.78 -11.67
CA GLY A 53 1.03 -14.98 -12.67
C GLY A 53 0.46 -13.70 -12.05
N ASP A 54 -0.86 -13.56 -12.12
CA ASP A 54 -1.58 -12.40 -11.56
C ASP A 54 -2.21 -12.70 -10.18
N GLU A 55 -1.82 -13.82 -9.56
CA GLU A 55 -2.31 -14.23 -8.27
C GLU A 55 -1.17 -14.38 -7.26
N ILE A 56 -1.52 -14.25 -5.98
CA ILE A 56 -0.62 -14.58 -4.88
C ILE A 56 -1.19 -15.78 -4.13
N VAL A 57 -0.31 -16.72 -3.79
CA VAL A 57 -0.65 -17.90 -2.97
C VAL A 57 -0.23 -17.58 -1.54
N LEU A 58 -1.17 -17.61 -0.60
CA LEU A 58 -0.91 -17.34 0.82
C LEU A 58 -0.39 -18.59 1.50
N LEU A 59 0.89 -18.60 1.85
CA LEU A 59 1.60 -19.80 2.35
C LEU A 59 1.11 -20.26 3.74
N HIS A 60 0.52 -19.35 4.51
CA HIS A 60 0.04 -19.64 5.87
C HIS A 60 -1.48 -19.75 5.96
N GLU A 61 -2.17 -19.77 4.82
CA GLU A 61 -3.64 -19.78 4.75
C GLU A 61 -4.12 -20.87 3.78
N ASP A 62 -3.64 -22.10 3.97
CA ASP A 62 -4.02 -23.27 3.16
C ASP A 62 -3.84 -23.06 1.66
N ASP A 63 -2.81 -22.31 1.26
CA ASP A 63 -2.51 -21.95 -0.13
C ASP A 63 -3.68 -21.23 -0.83
N GLU A 64 -4.43 -20.43 -0.06
CA GLU A 64 -5.46 -19.57 -0.64
C GLU A 64 -4.86 -18.67 -1.70
N ARG A 65 -5.59 -18.48 -2.80
CA ARG A 65 -5.17 -17.64 -3.92
C ARG A 65 -5.96 -16.34 -3.94
N ILE A 66 -5.25 -15.24 -4.11
CA ILE A 66 -5.83 -13.91 -4.19
C ILE A 66 -5.32 -13.24 -5.47
N LEU A 67 -6.23 -12.64 -6.22
CA LEU A 67 -5.89 -11.87 -7.40
C LEU A 67 -5.12 -10.61 -6.99
N ILE A 68 -3.99 -10.36 -7.65
CA ILE A 68 -3.21 -9.13 -7.44
C ILE A 68 -3.80 -8.04 -8.34
N PRO A 69 -4.29 -6.93 -7.76
CA PRO A 69 -4.80 -5.83 -8.59
C PRO A 69 -3.68 -5.27 -9.49
N PRO A 70 -3.95 -5.01 -10.78
CA PRO A 70 -2.93 -4.45 -11.67
C PRO A 70 -2.35 -3.11 -11.18
N ASP A 71 -3.15 -2.32 -10.47
CA ASP A 71 -2.76 -1.02 -9.93
C ASP A 71 -2.43 -1.06 -8.43
N TRP A 72 -1.94 -2.20 -7.95
CA TRP A 72 -1.66 -2.41 -6.52
C TRP A 72 -0.75 -1.34 -5.91
N ILE A 73 0.20 -0.81 -6.68
CA ILE A 73 1.09 0.23 -6.18
C ILE A 73 0.30 1.48 -5.78
N ASN A 74 -0.59 1.94 -6.67
CA ASN A 74 -1.42 3.12 -6.39
C ASN A 74 -2.39 2.87 -5.23
N ILE A 75 -2.99 1.68 -5.18
CA ILE A 75 -3.88 1.30 -4.08
C ILE A 75 -3.13 1.31 -2.75
N GLY A 76 -1.96 0.69 -2.72
CA GLY A 76 -1.15 0.63 -1.50
C GLY A 76 -0.68 2.01 -1.04
N LEU A 77 -0.23 2.85 -1.96
CA LEU A 77 0.20 4.22 -1.64
C LEU A 77 -0.93 5.05 -1.05
N ARG A 78 -2.13 4.96 -1.61
CA ARG A 78 -3.30 5.68 -1.09
C ARG A 78 -3.65 5.23 0.33
N ARG A 79 -3.61 3.92 0.57
CA ARG A 79 -3.91 3.35 1.89
C ARG A 79 -2.87 3.72 2.93
N LEU A 80 -1.59 3.67 2.56
CA LEU A 80 -0.50 4.11 3.44
C LEU A 80 -0.63 5.58 3.80
N ALA A 81 -0.89 6.42 2.82
CA ALA A 81 -1.07 7.85 3.04
C ALA A 81 -2.24 8.12 3.98
N ALA A 82 -3.36 7.42 3.81
CA ALA A 82 -4.54 7.55 4.66
C ALA A 82 -4.27 7.13 6.11
N GLN A 83 -3.32 6.23 6.33
CA GLN A 83 -2.95 5.74 7.67
C GLN A 83 -1.79 6.51 8.29
N GLY A 84 -1.12 7.38 7.53
CA GLY A 84 0.03 8.11 8.01
C GLY A 84 1.26 7.23 8.27
N TYR A 85 1.41 6.16 7.54
CA TYR A 85 2.50 5.21 7.74
C TYR A 85 3.85 5.82 7.42
N HIS A 86 4.81 5.52 8.29
CA HIS A 86 6.20 5.96 8.15
C HIS A 86 6.83 5.43 6.86
N ALA A 87 6.44 4.24 6.44
CA ALA A 87 6.93 3.61 5.22
C ALA A 87 6.65 4.45 3.96
N LEU A 88 5.55 5.23 3.96
CA LEU A 88 5.25 6.11 2.84
C LEU A 88 6.33 7.17 2.63
N GLY A 89 6.80 7.77 3.72
CA GLY A 89 7.88 8.75 3.65
C GLY A 89 9.16 8.15 3.05
N ALA A 90 9.53 6.96 3.50
CA ALA A 90 10.71 6.25 2.98
C ALA A 90 10.58 5.96 1.49
N LEU A 91 9.40 5.51 1.04
CA LEU A 91 9.15 5.26 -0.38
C LEU A 91 9.25 6.53 -1.22
N LEU A 92 8.70 7.64 -0.73
CA LEU A 92 8.72 8.92 -1.44
C LEU A 92 10.13 9.51 -1.52
N GLU A 93 10.96 9.24 -0.52
CA GLU A 93 12.35 9.69 -0.48
C GLU A 93 13.29 8.79 -1.29
N GLY A 94 12.78 7.69 -1.83
CA GLY A 94 13.57 6.76 -2.61
C GLY A 94 14.32 5.72 -1.77
N ASP A 95 13.96 5.58 -0.51
CA ASP A 95 14.54 4.59 0.40
C ASP A 95 13.70 3.30 0.32
N TYR A 96 14.06 2.43 -0.63
CA TYR A 96 13.31 1.22 -0.93
C TYR A 96 13.85 0.04 -0.14
N ASP A 97 13.60 0.01 1.16
CA ASP A 97 13.96 -1.17 1.94
C ASP A 97 12.86 -2.24 1.89
N ALA A 98 13.23 -3.46 2.28
CA ALA A 98 12.32 -4.60 2.28
C ALA A 98 11.04 -4.38 3.09
N PRO A 99 11.10 -3.82 4.32
CA PRO A 99 9.87 -3.57 5.08
C PRO A 99 8.90 -2.61 4.40
N SER A 100 9.41 -1.57 3.73
CA SER A 100 8.56 -0.58 3.07
C SER A 100 7.79 -1.19 1.90
N LEU A 101 8.44 -1.99 1.08
CA LEU A 101 7.81 -2.61 -0.08
C LEU A 101 6.83 -3.70 0.34
N ASP A 102 7.17 -4.48 1.35
CA ASP A 102 6.28 -5.49 1.93
C ASP A 102 5.01 -4.85 2.49
N VAL A 103 5.15 -3.78 3.28
CA VAL A 103 4.02 -3.04 3.85
C VAL A 103 3.14 -2.48 2.73
N LEU A 104 3.73 -1.88 1.71
CA LEU A 104 3.00 -1.36 0.56
C LEU A 104 2.13 -2.42 -0.09
N PHE A 105 2.70 -3.60 -0.35
CA PHE A 105 1.99 -4.70 -1.00
C PHE A 105 0.87 -5.26 -0.13
N GLN A 106 1.12 -5.45 1.18
CA GLN A 106 0.09 -5.95 2.09
C GLN A 106 -1.07 -4.95 2.22
N GLU A 107 -0.79 -3.65 2.29
CA GLU A 107 -1.82 -2.63 2.30
C GLU A 107 -2.66 -2.67 1.02
N ALA A 108 -2.01 -2.89 -0.12
CA ALA A 108 -2.71 -2.99 -1.39
C ALA A 108 -3.67 -4.19 -1.43
N LEU A 109 -3.24 -5.34 -0.90
CA LEU A 109 -4.04 -6.57 -0.93
C LEU A 109 -5.08 -6.64 0.17
N PHE A 110 -4.68 -6.31 1.40
CA PHE A 110 -5.50 -6.60 2.59
C PHE A 110 -6.10 -5.33 3.23
N GLY A 111 -5.58 -4.16 2.90
CA GLY A 111 -5.92 -2.93 3.61
C GLY A 111 -5.29 -2.84 5.00
N GLU A 112 -4.40 -3.76 5.34
CA GLU A 112 -3.69 -3.82 6.63
C GLU A 112 -2.43 -4.65 6.48
N VAL A 113 -1.51 -4.50 7.43
CA VAL A 113 -0.34 -5.39 7.53
C VAL A 113 -0.78 -6.64 8.29
N ARG A 114 -0.96 -7.73 7.58
CA ARG A 114 -1.42 -9.01 8.14
C ARG A 114 -0.27 -9.89 8.61
N TYR A 115 0.86 -9.81 7.94
CA TYR A 115 2.05 -10.62 8.22
C TYR A 115 3.20 -9.70 8.64
N ALA A 116 3.58 -9.78 9.89
CA ALA A 116 4.67 -8.95 10.43
C ALA A 116 6.00 -9.71 10.42
#